data_32a3ef2e83abad55e5463915f049acb6
#
_entry.id   32a3ef2e83abad55e5463915f049acb6
#
_cell.length_a   1.000
_cell.length_b   1.000
_cell.length_c   1.000
_cell.angle_alpha   90.00
_cell.angle_beta   90.00
_cell.angle_gamma   90.00
#
_symmetry.space_group_name_H-M   'P 1'
#
loop_
_entity.id
_entity.type
_entity.pdbx_description
1 polymer ?
#
loop_
_entity_poly.entity_id
_entity_poly.type
_entity_poly.pdbx_seq_one_letter_code
_entity_poly.pdbx_strand_id
1 'polypeptide(L)'
;MTRTLEAPRTYRPSASLLGRAIQAWTNDRLRSEALYLVTMTGLTLLLLMAHYLGWALLSSTLSPTPAWERLFWGVQVGSVLVLIGLGLVGFRPAVCVTCRPHAVTLQQGDQTRALSPPDIQDVRLISAQRYHRHHRHYAATQVFASAISEQVLCIRTGDGPVIVALPEPAAQAALVDHLDALTASASETVAHP
;
A
#
# COMPACT_ATOMS: atom_id res chain seq x y z
N MET A 1 22.30 16.36 12.19
CA MET A 1 20.94 16.94 12.11
C MET A 1 19.98 15.82 11.69
N THR A 2 18.89 15.61 12.40
CA THR A 2 17.90 14.59 12.01
C THR A 2 16.88 15.23 11.08
N ARG A 3 16.65 14.65 9.90
CA ARG A 3 15.65 15.11 8.94
C ARG A 3 14.61 14.01 8.73
N THR A 4 13.34 14.37 8.80
CA THR A 4 12.23 13.45 8.54
C THR A 4 11.57 13.82 7.22
N LEU A 5 11.42 12.84 6.33
CA LEU A 5 10.72 12.96 5.06
C LEU A 5 9.45 12.11 5.16
N GLU A 6 8.30 12.70 4.88
CA GLU A 6 7.02 12.00 4.96
C GLU A 6 6.34 11.97 3.61
N ALA A 7 5.80 10.82 3.25
CA ALA A 7 4.91 10.67 2.13
C ALA A 7 3.48 10.44 2.65
N PRO A 8 2.47 11.18 2.13
CA PRO A 8 1.12 11.14 2.66
C PRO A 8 0.47 9.76 2.47
N ARG A 9 -0.58 9.50 3.26
CA ARG A 9 -1.44 8.34 3.05
C ARG A 9 -2.11 8.40 1.69
N THR A 10 -2.16 7.28 1.00
CA THR A 10 -2.83 7.20 -0.30
C THR A 10 -4.00 6.24 -0.24
N TYR A 11 -5.08 6.62 -0.94
CA TYR A 11 -6.25 5.76 -1.09
C TYR A 11 -5.87 4.50 -1.89
N ARG A 12 -6.17 3.34 -1.32
CA ARG A 12 -6.00 2.06 -1.97
C ARG A 12 -7.10 1.10 -1.52
N PRO A 13 -8.06 0.76 -2.38
CA PRO A 13 -9.17 -0.13 -2.03
C PRO A 13 -8.72 -1.48 -1.47
N SER A 14 -7.67 -2.09 -2.01
CA SER A 14 -7.11 -3.35 -1.50
C SER A 14 -6.49 -3.25 -0.09
N ALA A 15 -6.36 -2.05 0.49
CA ALA A 15 -5.99 -1.84 1.89
C ALA A 15 -7.20 -1.68 2.82
N SER A 16 -8.43 -1.91 2.33
CA SER A 16 -9.67 -1.98 3.11
C SER A 16 -9.64 -3.14 4.11
N LEU A 17 -10.64 -3.20 4.99
CA LEU A 17 -10.76 -4.30 5.95
C LEU A 17 -10.82 -5.66 5.25
N LEU A 18 -11.62 -5.77 4.19
CA LEU A 18 -11.70 -6.99 3.38
C LEU A 18 -10.37 -7.32 2.69
N GLY A 19 -9.73 -6.31 2.09
CA GLY A 19 -8.43 -6.51 1.43
C GLY A 19 -7.34 -6.98 2.40
N ARG A 20 -7.29 -6.42 3.62
CA ARG A 20 -6.37 -6.87 4.68
C ARG A 20 -6.65 -8.29 5.16
N ALA A 21 -7.93 -8.65 5.30
CA ALA A 21 -8.32 -10.03 5.68
C ALA A 21 -7.87 -11.03 4.59
N ILE A 22 -8.07 -10.71 3.31
CA ILE A 22 -7.62 -11.55 2.19
C ILE A 22 -6.08 -11.63 2.16
N GLN A 23 -5.39 -10.52 2.40
CA GLN A 23 -3.93 -10.47 2.43
C GLN A 23 -3.35 -11.30 3.59
N ALA A 24 -3.99 -11.28 4.76
CA ALA A 24 -3.59 -12.10 5.90
C ALA A 24 -3.74 -13.61 5.62
N TRP A 25 -4.68 -13.99 4.77
CA TRP A 25 -4.91 -15.37 4.38
C TRP A 25 -4.02 -15.83 3.21
N THR A 26 -3.52 -14.89 2.41
CA THR A 26 -2.77 -15.18 1.18
C THR A 26 -1.36 -14.61 1.29
N ASN A 27 -0.34 -15.46 1.33
CA ASN A 27 1.07 -15.03 1.43
C ASN A 27 1.61 -14.35 0.16
N ASP A 28 0.87 -14.40 -0.95
CA ASP A 28 1.28 -13.84 -2.24
C ASP A 28 0.46 -12.58 -2.55
N ARG A 29 1.15 -11.46 -2.73
CA ARG A 29 0.55 -10.15 -2.96
C ARG A 29 -0.28 -10.09 -4.26
N LEU A 30 0.19 -10.72 -5.34
CA LEU A 30 -0.54 -10.72 -6.62
C LEU A 30 -1.82 -11.53 -6.52
N ARG A 31 -1.76 -12.67 -5.84
CA ARG A 31 -2.93 -13.51 -5.57
C ARG A 31 -3.93 -12.80 -4.67
N SER A 32 -3.46 -12.07 -3.65
CA SER A 32 -4.35 -11.33 -2.76
C SER A 32 -5.08 -10.19 -3.48
N GLU A 33 -4.43 -9.47 -4.39
CA GLU A 33 -5.08 -8.43 -5.19
C GLU A 33 -6.11 -9.01 -6.18
N ALA A 34 -5.80 -10.12 -6.84
CA ALA A 34 -6.74 -10.82 -7.71
C ALA A 34 -7.94 -11.38 -6.93
N LEU A 35 -7.71 -12.03 -5.79
CA LEU A 35 -8.76 -12.54 -4.92
C LEU A 35 -9.64 -11.41 -4.39
N TYR A 36 -9.06 -10.28 -4.01
CA TYR A 36 -9.82 -9.11 -3.58
C TYR A 36 -10.77 -8.62 -4.67
N LEU A 37 -10.29 -8.47 -5.92
CA LEU A 37 -11.13 -8.05 -7.04
C LEU A 37 -12.26 -9.04 -7.32
N VAL A 38 -11.96 -10.33 -7.35
CA VAL A 38 -12.97 -11.40 -7.56
C VAL A 38 -13.99 -11.39 -6.43
N THR A 39 -13.56 -11.28 -5.18
CA THR A 39 -14.44 -11.27 -4.01
C THR A 39 -15.34 -10.02 -4.03
N MET A 40 -14.78 -8.83 -4.30
CA MET A 40 -15.57 -7.59 -4.38
C MET A 40 -16.60 -7.65 -5.51
N THR A 41 -16.20 -8.13 -6.69
CA THR A 41 -17.14 -8.30 -7.82
C THR A 41 -18.23 -9.31 -7.47
N GLY A 42 -17.88 -10.45 -6.90
CA GLY A 42 -18.83 -11.48 -6.49
C GLY A 42 -19.83 -10.98 -5.43
N LEU A 43 -19.35 -10.27 -4.40
CA LEU A 43 -20.19 -9.68 -3.37
C LEU A 43 -21.13 -8.60 -3.94
N THR A 44 -20.63 -7.78 -4.86
CA THR A 44 -21.45 -6.75 -5.52
C THR A 44 -22.56 -7.39 -6.36
N LEU A 45 -22.24 -8.40 -7.16
CA LEU A 45 -23.24 -9.12 -7.97
C LEU A 45 -24.26 -9.84 -7.08
N LEU A 46 -23.81 -10.51 -6.03
CA LEU A 46 -24.68 -11.19 -5.08
C LEU A 46 -25.62 -10.21 -4.38
N LEU A 47 -25.11 -9.05 -3.98
CA LEU A 47 -25.92 -7.99 -3.37
C LEU A 47 -26.97 -7.45 -4.35
N LEU A 48 -26.59 -7.18 -5.60
CA LEU A 48 -27.53 -6.73 -6.65
C LEU A 48 -28.61 -7.79 -6.92
N MET A 49 -28.24 -9.06 -7.01
CA MET A 49 -29.21 -10.15 -7.16
C MET A 49 -30.15 -10.23 -5.95
N ALA A 50 -29.62 -10.17 -4.74
CA ALA A 50 -30.43 -10.20 -3.50
C ALA A 50 -31.41 -9.03 -3.45
N HIS A 51 -30.96 -7.83 -3.86
CA HIS A 51 -31.83 -6.66 -3.96
C HIS A 51 -32.93 -6.84 -4.99
N TYR A 52 -32.59 -7.28 -6.19
CA TYR A 52 -33.56 -7.50 -7.26
C TYR A 52 -34.59 -8.58 -6.91
N LEU A 53 -34.11 -9.74 -6.46
CA LEU A 53 -35.01 -10.84 -6.05
C LEU A 53 -35.85 -10.48 -4.82
N GLY A 54 -35.25 -9.81 -3.84
CA GLY A 54 -35.97 -9.33 -2.67
C GLY A 54 -37.10 -8.40 -3.05
N TRP A 55 -36.88 -7.46 -3.96
CA TRP A 55 -37.92 -6.59 -4.46
C TRP A 55 -38.98 -7.37 -5.25
N ALA A 56 -38.58 -8.23 -6.18
CA ALA A 56 -39.50 -9.01 -7.01
C ALA A 56 -40.44 -9.91 -6.20
N LEU A 57 -39.94 -10.51 -5.11
CA LEU A 57 -40.72 -11.41 -4.25
C LEU A 57 -41.56 -10.67 -3.21
N LEU A 58 -41.07 -9.54 -2.69
CA LEU A 58 -41.71 -8.87 -1.54
C LEU A 58 -42.51 -7.63 -1.94
N SER A 59 -42.41 -7.13 -3.15
CA SER A 59 -43.08 -5.87 -3.57
C SER A 59 -44.59 -5.89 -3.35
N SER A 60 -45.25 -7.00 -3.63
CA SER A 60 -46.71 -7.15 -3.45
C SER A 60 -47.12 -7.11 -1.96
N THR A 61 -46.26 -7.51 -1.06
CA THR A 61 -46.47 -7.54 0.38
C THR A 61 -46.06 -6.24 1.07
N LEU A 62 -45.10 -5.54 0.52
CA LEU A 62 -44.51 -4.30 1.08
C LEU A 62 -45.31 -3.06 0.69
N SER A 63 -45.84 -3.01 -0.54
CA SER A 63 -46.55 -1.85 -1.08
C SER A 63 -47.76 -1.38 -0.29
N PRO A 64 -48.59 -2.23 0.37
CA PRO A 64 -49.70 -1.76 1.19
C PRO A 64 -49.29 -1.13 2.52
N THR A 65 -48.06 -1.29 2.97
CA THR A 65 -47.56 -0.82 4.27
C THR A 65 -46.30 0.03 4.12
N PRO A 66 -46.43 1.36 4.12
CA PRO A 66 -45.29 2.27 3.85
C PRO A 66 -44.15 2.17 4.88
N ALA A 67 -44.44 1.65 6.08
CA ALA A 67 -43.40 1.41 7.08
C ALA A 67 -42.44 0.27 6.69
N TRP A 68 -42.99 -0.83 6.16
CA TRP A 68 -42.19 -1.97 5.67
C TRP A 68 -41.42 -1.65 4.42
N GLU A 69 -41.97 -0.85 3.51
CA GLU A 69 -41.25 -0.36 2.33
C GLU A 69 -40.03 0.48 2.71
N ARG A 70 -40.17 1.41 3.66
CA ARG A 70 -39.03 2.21 4.16
C ARG A 70 -37.98 1.34 4.83
N LEU A 71 -38.38 0.36 5.63
CA LEU A 71 -37.46 -0.58 6.26
C LEU A 71 -36.67 -1.38 5.20
N PHE A 72 -37.38 -1.89 4.18
CA PHE A 72 -36.75 -2.60 3.09
C PHE A 72 -35.69 -1.75 2.40
N TRP A 73 -36.03 -0.53 1.99
CA TRP A 73 -35.07 0.38 1.36
C TRP A 73 -33.92 0.78 2.31
N GLY A 74 -34.20 0.96 3.59
CA GLY A 74 -33.19 1.22 4.62
C GLY A 74 -32.16 0.09 4.71
N VAL A 75 -32.59 -1.18 4.71
CA VAL A 75 -31.72 -2.36 4.69
C VAL A 75 -30.90 -2.42 3.39
N GLN A 76 -31.52 -2.10 2.26
CA GLN A 76 -30.84 -2.07 0.96
C GLN A 76 -29.69 -1.06 0.95
N VAL A 77 -29.98 0.20 1.32
CA VAL A 77 -28.97 1.26 1.41
C VAL A 77 -27.91 0.91 2.44
N GLY A 78 -28.31 0.40 3.60
CA GLY A 78 -27.40 -0.01 4.65
C GLY A 78 -26.42 -1.09 4.20
N SER A 79 -26.89 -2.10 3.48
CA SER A 79 -26.03 -3.18 2.95
C SER A 79 -25.00 -2.68 1.93
N VAL A 80 -25.40 -1.73 1.07
CA VAL A 80 -24.47 -1.08 0.13
C VAL A 80 -23.40 -0.27 0.89
N LEU A 81 -23.80 0.51 1.89
CA LEU A 81 -22.87 1.29 2.71
C LEU A 81 -21.88 0.40 3.47
N VAL A 82 -22.35 -0.74 4.00
CA VAL A 82 -21.48 -1.74 4.64
C VAL A 82 -20.48 -2.32 3.64
N LEU A 83 -20.92 -2.68 2.44
CA LEU A 83 -20.02 -3.20 1.39
C LEU A 83 -18.97 -2.17 0.99
N ILE A 84 -19.37 -0.91 0.84
CA ILE A 84 -18.44 0.20 0.54
C ILE A 84 -17.45 0.37 1.70
N GLY A 85 -17.93 0.45 2.94
CA GLY A 85 -17.09 0.67 4.12
C GLY A 85 -16.08 -0.45 4.35
N LEU A 86 -16.51 -1.70 4.25
CA LEU A 86 -15.65 -2.87 4.46
C LEU A 86 -14.74 -3.16 3.25
N GLY A 87 -15.25 -2.94 2.04
CA GLY A 87 -14.58 -3.32 0.81
C GLY A 87 -13.75 -2.20 0.18
N LEU A 88 -14.26 -0.98 0.07
CA LEU A 88 -13.61 0.07 -0.71
C LEU A 88 -12.83 1.09 0.14
N VAL A 89 -13.21 1.29 1.42
CA VAL A 89 -12.51 2.26 2.26
C VAL A 89 -11.20 1.66 2.75
N GLY A 90 -10.11 1.98 2.07
CA GLY A 90 -8.77 1.55 2.41
C GLY A 90 -7.72 2.60 2.11
N PHE A 91 -6.76 2.76 3.03
CA PHE A 91 -5.64 3.68 2.87
C PHE A 91 -4.33 2.95 3.16
N ARG A 92 -3.35 3.15 2.30
CA ARG A 92 -1.97 2.78 2.62
C ARG A 92 -1.44 3.71 3.71
N PRO A 93 -0.71 3.17 4.71
CA PRO A 93 -0.02 4.00 5.68
C PRO A 93 0.97 4.93 4.99
N ALA A 94 1.19 6.09 5.60
CA ALA A 94 2.24 7.01 5.19
C ALA A 94 3.60 6.31 5.25
N VAL A 95 4.50 6.70 4.36
CA VAL A 95 5.91 6.33 4.46
C VAL A 95 6.63 7.45 5.21
N CYS A 96 7.29 7.09 6.28
CA CYS A 96 8.11 8.00 7.06
C CYS A 96 9.57 7.57 6.94
N VAL A 97 10.42 8.47 6.46
CA VAL A 97 11.87 8.25 6.32
C VAL A 97 12.58 9.19 7.28
N THR A 98 13.22 8.62 8.28
CA THR A 98 14.02 9.38 9.24
C THR A 98 15.50 9.25 8.91
N CYS A 99 16.09 10.32 8.41
CA CYS A 99 17.51 10.43 8.09
C CYS A 99 18.28 10.87 9.36
N ARG A 100 19.14 10.01 9.88
CA ARG A 100 20.08 10.29 10.97
C ARG A 100 21.50 10.32 10.44
N PRO A 101 22.47 10.94 11.15
CA PRO A 101 23.86 11.05 10.70
C PRO A 101 24.52 9.71 10.36
N HIS A 102 24.08 8.60 10.95
CA HIS A 102 24.69 7.29 10.81
C HIS A 102 23.71 6.19 10.40
N ALA A 103 22.45 6.50 10.12
CA ALA A 103 21.45 5.52 9.72
C ALA A 103 20.24 6.18 9.07
N VAL A 104 19.57 5.45 8.19
CA VAL A 104 18.24 5.81 7.67
C VAL A 104 17.23 4.80 8.19
N THR A 105 16.15 5.29 8.79
CA THR A 105 15.04 4.45 9.25
C THR A 105 13.85 4.66 8.33
N LEU A 106 13.38 3.59 7.70
CA LEU A 106 12.19 3.54 6.86
C LEU A 106 11.05 2.94 7.68
N GLN A 107 9.89 3.61 7.70
CA GLN A 107 8.72 3.13 8.40
C GLN A 107 7.46 3.27 7.54
N GLN A 108 6.66 2.22 7.49
CA GLN A 108 5.34 2.24 6.84
C GLN A 108 4.37 1.31 7.59
N GLY A 109 3.44 1.90 8.34
CA GLY A 109 2.58 1.12 9.25
C GLY A 109 3.42 0.34 10.27
N ASP A 110 3.23 -0.98 10.29
CA ASP A 110 3.95 -1.88 11.21
C ASP A 110 5.32 -2.31 10.66
N GLN A 111 5.63 -1.99 9.41
CA GLN A 111 6.93 -2.31 8.81
C GLN A 111 7.93 -1.22 9.16
N THR A 112 9.05 -1.63 9.74
CA THR A 112 10.19 -0.74 10.02
C THR A 112 11.48 -1.39 9.56
N ARG A 113 12.33 -0.64 8.90
CA ARG A 113 13.67 -1.06 8.47
C ARG A 113 14.67 0.04 8.77
N ALA A 114 15.68 -0.29 9.54
CA ALA A 114 16.85 0.56 9.71
C ALA A 114 17.93 0.14 8.68
N LEU A 115 18.55 1.11 8.05
CA LEU A 115 19.64 0.95 7.10
C LEU A 115 20.85 1.69 7.66
N SER A 116 21.92 0.96 7.91
CA SER A 116 23.23 1.53 8.31
C SER A 116 24.19 1.49 7.12
N PRO A 117 25.26 2.34 7.10
CA PRO A 117 26.20 2.40 5.99
C PRO A 117 26.74 1.04 5.53
N PRO A 118 27.18 0.12 6.43
CA PRO A 118 27.70 -1.18 6.01
C PRO A 118 26.63 -2.09 5.37
N ASP A 119 25.35 -1.85 5.62
CA ASP A 119 24.27 -2.64 5.01
C ASP A 119 23.99 -2.21 3.59
N ILE A 120 24.36 -0.99 3.19
CA ILE A 120 24.06 -0.40 1.89
C ILE A 120 25.17 -0.74 0.91
N GLN A 121 24.87 -1.60 -0.07
CA GLN A 121 25.81 -2.02 -1.11
C GLN A 121 25.73 -1.13 -2.34
N ASP A 122 24.51 -0.70 -2.72
CA ASP A 122 24.30 0.05 -3.95
C ASP A 122 22.95 0.80 -3.86
N VAL A 123 22.91 2.01 -4.41
CA VAL A 123 21.72 2.88 -4.44
C VAL A 123 21.46 3.28 -5.88
N ARG A 124 20.28 2.94 -6.40
CA ARG A 124 19.92 3.22 -7.81
C ARG A 124 18.52 3.80 -7.92
N LEU A 125 18.41 4.87 -8.69
CA LEU A 125 17.14 5.38 -9.18
C LEU A 125 16.69 4.60 -10.43
N ILE A 126 15.50 4.04 -10.41
CA ILE A 126 14.91 3.29 -11.50
C ILE A 126 13.57 3.91 -11.88
N SER A 127 13.20 3.97 -13.16
CA SER A 127 11.86 4.38 -13.53
C SER A 127 10.84 3.36 -13.03
N ALA A 128 9.70 3.84 -12.52
CA ALA A 128 8.62 2.97 -12.05
C ALA A 128 8.15 2.00 -13.13
N GLN A 129 8.12 2.44 -14.40
CA GLN A 129 7.78 1.59 -15.53
C GLN A 129 8.78 0.42 -15.70
N ARG A 130 10.07 0.68 -15.56
CA ARG A 130 11.11 -0.36 -15.63
C ARG A 130 11.01 -1.31 -14.44
N TYR A 131 10.74 -0.79 -13.25
CA TYR A 131 10.50 -1.60 -12.06
C TYR A 131 9.30 -2.53 -12.24
N HIS A 132 8.15 -2.04 -12.70
CA HIS A 132 6.95 -2.85 -12.93
C HIS A 132 7.14 -3.90 -14.01
N ARG A 133 7.84 -3.55 -15.11
CA ARG A 133 8.10 -4.49 -16.22
C ARG A 133 9.00 -5.64 -15.80
N HIS A 134 9.97 -5.38 -14.92
CA HIS A 134 10.98 -6.34 -14.50
C HIS A 134 10.94 -6.64 -13.00
N HIS A 135 9.76 -6.56 -12.37
CA HIS A 135 9.60 -6.70 -10.92
C HIS A 135 10.23 -8.00 -10.36
N ARG A 136 10.22 -9.10 -11.12
CA ARG A 136 10.88 -10.36 -10.74
C ARG A 136 12.40 -10.25 -10.67
N HIS A 137 12.98 -9.38 -11.45
CA HIS A 137 14.44 -9.13 -11.47
C HIS A 137 14.89 -8.28 -10.28
N TYR A 138 13.97 -7.41 -9.81
CA TYR A 138 14.18 -6.58 -8.62
C TYR A 138 13.55 -7.20 -7.39
N ALA A 139 13.43 -8.54 -7.29
CA ALA A 139 12.75 -9.28 -6.22
C ALA A 139 12.97 -8.64 -4.84
N ALA A 140 12.24 -7.54 -4.57
CA ALA A 140 12.41 -6.72 -3.38
C ALA A 140 11.87 -7.44 -2.16
N THR A 141 12.68 -7.55 -1.13
CA THR A 141 12.27 -8.12 0.16
C THR A 141 11.29 -7.21 0.89
N GLN A 142 11.47 -5.88 0.74
CA GLN A 142 10.60 -4.87 1.35
C GLN A 142 10.35 -3.71 0.40
N VAL A 143 9.10 -3.22 0.40
CA VAL A 143 8.68 -2.09 -0.45
C VAL A 143 8.00 -1.04 0.42
N PHE A 144 8.62 0.12 0.52
CA PHE A 144 8.12 1.31 1.20
C PHE A 144 7.64 2.32 0.15
N ALA A 145 6.35 2.29 -0.16
CA ALA A 145 5.76 3.16 -1.17
C ALA A 145 4.35 3.58 -0.76
N SER A 146 4.07 4.87 -0.69
CA SER A 146 2.72 5.40 -0.44
C SER A 146 1.97 5.64 -1.74
N ALA A 147 2.60 6.23 -2.74
CA ALA A 147 2.05 6.52 -4.06
C ALA A 147 2.94 5.98 -5.16
N ILE A 148 2.40 5.94 -6.38
CA ILE A 148 3.17 5.64 -7.59
C ILE A 148 3.94 6.93 -7.93
N SER A 149 5.25 6.90 -7.79
CA SER A 149 6.15 7.96 -8.28
C SER A 149 6.68 7.57 -9.66
N GLU A 150 7.13 8.56 -10.44
CA GLU A 150 7.76 8.29 -11.74
C GLU A 150 9.06 7.50 -11.60
N GLN A 151 9.73 7.67 -10.47
CA GLN A 151 10.97 7.00 -10.14
C GLN A 151 10.86 6.32 -8.78
N VAL A 152 11.52 5.20 -8.63
CA VAL A 152 11.66 4.45 -7.39
C VAL A 152 13.13 4.27 -7.05
N LEU A 153 13.45 4.39 -5.78
CA LEU A 153 14.78 4.17 -5.26
C LEU A 153 14.94 2.70 -4.89
N CYS A 154 15.92 2.05 -5.48
CA CYS A 154 16.30 0.68 -5.18
C CYS A 154 17.60 0.71 -4.36
N ILE A 155 17.53 0.29 -3.11
CA ILE A 155 18.66 0.19 -2.19
C ILE A 155 18.99 -1.28 -2.08
N ARG A 156 20.19 -1.67 -2.55
CA ARG A 156 20.70 -3.02 -2.36
C ARG A 156 21.29 -3.16 -0.97
N THR A 157 20.80 -4.16 -0.23
CA THR A 157 21.35 -4.50 1.09
C THR A 157 21.78 -5.97 1.12
N GLY A 158 22.55 -6.34 2.15
CA GLY A 158 22.98 -7.73 2.34
C GLY A 158 21.82 -8.73 2.44
N ASP A 159 20.67 -8.29 3.00
CA ASP A 159 19.45 -9.10 3.15
C ASP A 159 18.52 -9.05 1.93
N GLY A 160 18.91 -8.33 0.88
CA GLY A 160 18.14 -8.16 -0.35
C GLY A 160 17.74 -6.70 -0.64
N PRO A 161 17.16 -6.46 -1.81
CA PRO A 161 16.83 -5.12 -2.24
C PRO A 161 15.62 -4.54 -1.47
N VAL A 162 15.73 -3.28 -1.08
CA VAL A 162 14.67 -2.46 -0.47
C VAL A 162 14.25 -1.40 -1.48
N ILE A 163 12.96 -1.30 -1.76
CA ILE A 163 12.40 -0.30 -2.66
C ILE A 163 11.74 0.80 -1.86
N VAL A 164 12.12 2.04 -2.16
CA VAL A 164 11.51 3.24 -1.57
C VAL A 164 10.94 4.11 -2.69
N ALA A 165 9.69 4.52 -2.56
CA ALA A 165 9.06 5.45 -3.47
C ALA A 165 8.41 6.59 -2.69
N LEU A 166 8.98 7.78 -2.82
CA LEU A 166 8.42 9.01 -2.30
C LEU A 166 7.75 9.78 -3.46
N PRO A 167 6.51 10.26 -3.30
CA PRO A 167 5.80 10.95 -4.37
C PRO A 167 6.41 12.31 -4.72
N GLU A 168 7.09 12.94 -3.76
CA GLU A 168 7.72 14.24 -3.94
C GLU A 168 9.16 14.07 -4.47
N PRO A 169 9.48 14.56 -5.68
CA PRO A 169 10.82 14.40 -6.27
C PRO A 169 11.91 15.03 -5.41
N ALA A 170 11.62 16.16 -4.75
CA ALA A 170 12.57 16.84 -3.87
C ALA A 170 12.89 16.01 -2.63
N ALA A 171 11.90 15.33 -2.04
CA ALA A 171 12.11 14.42 -0.91
C ALA A 171 12.91 13.18 -1.33
N GLN A 172 12.66 12.67 -2.54
CA GLN A 172 13.39 11.53 -3.08
C GLN A 172 14.85 11.89 -3.39
N ALA A 173 15.11 13.06 -4.01
CA ALA A 173 16.47 13.55 -4.24
C ALA A 173 17.22 13.75 -2.92
N ALA A 174 16.59 14.39 -1.93
CA ALA A 174 17.19 14.58 -0.62
C ALA A 174 17.53 13.25 0.10
N LEU A 175 16.75 12.20 -0.11
CA LEU A 175 17.05 10.87 0.41
C LEU A 175 18.27 10.26 -0.30
N VAL A 176 18.35 10.39 -1.62
CA VAL A 176 19.51 9.92 -2.41
C VAL A 176 20.79 10.61 -1.95
N ASP A 177 20.80 11.95 -1.90
CA ASP A 177 21.95 12.74 -1.45
C ASP A 177 22.40 12.32 -0.05
N HIS A 178 21.45 12.04 0.84
CA HIS A 178 21.77 11.58 2.18
C HIS A 178 22.38 10.17 2.22
N LEU A 179 21.87 9.25 1.41
CA LEU A 179 22.40 7.89 1.31
C LEU A 179 23.81 7.89 0.70
N ASP A 180 24.04 8.72 -0.33
CA ASP A 180 25.35 8.86 -0.97
C ASP A 180 26.38 9.43 0.03
N ALA A 181 25.98 10.44 0.82
CA ALA A 181 26.86 10.99 1.88
C ALA A 181 27.17 9.96 2.97
N LEU A 182 26.22 9.10 3.34
CA LEU A 182 26.42 8.02 4.31
C LEU A 182 27.40 6.96 3.78
N THR A 183 27.28 6.57 2.53
CA THR A 183 28.17 5.56 1.93
C THR A 183 29.59 6.10 1.72
N ALA A 184 29.72 7.38 1.33
CA ALA A 184 31.01 8.04 1.22
C ALA A 184 31.76 8.12 2.56
N SER A 185 31.06 8.52 3.62
CA SER A 185 31.67 8.62 4.96
C SER A 185 32.12 7.26 5.53
N ALA A 186 31.42 6.18 5.18
CA ALA A 186 31.82 4.82 5.58
C ALA A 186 33.10 4.36 4.86
N SER A 187 33.26 4.74 3.60
CA SER A 187 34.45 4.40 2.80
C SER A 187 35.73 5.08 3.32
N GLU A 188 35.62 6.32 3.81
CA GLU A 188 36.75 7.06 4.38
C GLU A 188 37.20 6.47 5.73
N THR A 189 36.28 5.97 6.55
CA THR A 189 36.60 5.38 7.87
C THR A 189 37.36 4.05 7.74
N VAL A 190 37.19 3.32 6.64
CA VAL A 190 37.89 2.05 6.37
C VAL A 190 39.29 2.28 5.76
N ALA A 191 39.55 3.44 5.16
CA ALA A 191 40.80 3.74 4.49
C ALA A 191 41.95 4.29 5.40
N HIS A 192 41.67 4.55 6.70
CA HIS A 192 42.67 4.95 7.69
C HIS A 192 42.79 3.91 8.81
N PRO A 193 43.70 2.92 8.69
CA PRO A 193 44.09 2.04 9.78
C PRO A 193 45.09 2.74 10.74
#